data_a393526d6717cb50ab0c1dfd03597fcf
#
_entry.id   a393526d6717cb50ab0c1dfd03597fcf
#
_cell.length_a   1.000
_cell.length_b   1.000
_cell.length_c   1.000
_cell.angle_alpha   90.00
_cell.angle_beta   90.00
_cell.angle_gamma   90.00
#
_symmetry.space_group_name_H-M   'P 1'
#
loop_
_entity.id
_entity.type
_entity.pdbx_description
1 polymer ?
#
loop_
_entity_poly.entity_id
_entity_poly.type
_entity_poly.pdbx_seq_one_letter_code
_entity_poly.pdbx_strand_id
1 'polypeptide(L)'
;PDEIIAAAKTAGNVVVEQPSIWDQTPLVEVVLGVRAILPLVLFLMFVLFIVLKSTLPNKMITVYGLTLSILGMCIFNIGLTYGLGAIGSQTGGVLPAAFMEIPVSESSPIFSIMTGLSIVIGFAFILGFGATLAEPALNALGSTVQTLTNGAFKKSMLMYSVAGGVAVGIALGVSKVVLGFDLMKVLLPLYVLGIVLTVFSTEEFVNVAWDSAGVTLSLIHISEPTRRRGI
;
A
#
# COMPACT_ATOMS: atom_id res chain seq x y z
N PRO A 1 -21.76 -8.05 21.81
CA PRO A 1 -21.96 -7.08 20.71
C PRO A 1 -23.42 -6.64 20.62
N ASP A 2 -24.36 -7.57 20.79
CA ASP A 2 -25.80 -7.30 20.63
C ASP A 2 -26.39 -6.42 21.73
N GLU A 3 -25.86 -6.50 22.94
CA GLU A 3 -26.28 -5.64 24.06
C GLU A 3 -25.87 -4.19 23.87
N ILE A 4 -24.69 -3.93 23.25
CA ILE A 4 -24.22 -2.58 22.94
C ILE A 4 -25.07 -1.97 21.83
N ILE A 5 -25.44 -2.77 20.83
CA ILE A 5 -26.32 -2.36 19.72
C ILE A 5 -27.74 -2.10 20.24
N ALA A 6 -28.23 -2.92 21.17
CA ALA A 6 -29.51 -2.73 21.81
C ALA A 6 -29.53 -1.44 22.68
N ALA A 7 -28.48 -1.20 23.44
CA ALA A 7 -28.32 0.02 24.24
C ALA A 7 -28.23 1.28 23.37
N ALA A 8 -27.52 1.22 22.23
CA ALA A 8 -27.45 2.32 21.27
C ALA A 8 -28.79 2.59 20.57
N LYS A 9 -29.59 1.56 20.28
CA LYS A 9 -30.95 1.70 19.74
C LYS A 9 -31.91 2.33 20.76
N THR A 10 -31.74 2.04 22.04
CA THR A 10 -32.57 2.61 23.11
C THR A 10 -32.24 4.07 23.39
N ALA A 11 -31.03 4.51 23.11
CA ALA A 11 -30.58 5.91 23.23
C ALA A 11 -31.09 6.84 22.11
N GLY A 12 -31.85 6.33 21.12
CA GLY A 12 -32.72 7.11 20.24
C GLY A 12 -32.08 8.02 19.20
N ASN A 13 -30.74 8.03 19.02
CA ASN A 13 -30.04 8.97 18.14
C ASN A 13 -28.95 8.38 17.26
N VAL A 14 -28.93 7.08 17.04
CA VAL A 14 -28.01 6.52 16.03
C VAL A 14 -28.84 6.22 14.78
N VAL A 15 -28.86 7.17 13.85
CA VAL A 15 -29.23 6.91 12.47
C VAL A 15 -28.15 5.99 11.90
N VAL A 16 -28.40 4.70 11.88
CA VAL A 16 -27.56 3.75 11.11
C VAL A 16 -27.88 4.05 9.65
N GLU A 17 -27.12 5.00 9.06
CA GLU A 17 -27.14 5.16 7.60
C GLU A 17 -26.78 3.81 6.98
N GLN A 18 -27.73 3.23 6.26
CA GLN A 18 -27.43 2.04 5.47
C GLN A 18 -26.34 2.41 4.48
N PRO A 19 -25.23 1.65 4.43
CA PRO A 19 -24.13 1.96 3.52
C PRO A 19 -24.68 2.01 2.10
N SER A 20 -24.41 3.10 1.41
CA SER A 20 -24.76 3.28 0.00
C SER A 20 -24.24 2.10 -0.82
N ILE A 21 -24.93 1.74 -1.90
CA ILE A 21 -24.45 0.72 -2.84
C ILE A 21 -23.02 1.03 -3.37
N TRP A 22 -22.65 2.30 -3.38
CA TRP A 22 -21.32 2.76 -3.79
C TRP A 22 -20.23 2.51 -2.74
N ASP A 23 -20.61 2.28 -1.49
CA ASP A 23 -19.70 1.97 -0.38
C ASP A 23 -19.55 0.46 -0.16
N GLN A 24 -20.23 -0.37 -0.99
CA GLN A 24 -20.14 -1.81 -0.95
C GLN A 24 -19.17 -2.36 -1.99
N THR A 25 -18.42 -3.37 -1.62
CA THR A 25 -17.59 -4.13 -2.56
C THR A 25 -18.46 -4.90 -3.57
N PRO A 26 -18.14 -4.93 -4.88
CA PRO A 26 -16.92 -4.43 -5.53
C PRO A 26 -16.98 -2.97 -6.00
N LEU A 27 -18.12 -2.28 -5.86
CA LEU A 27 -18.30 -0.93 -6.42
C LEU A 27 -17.38 0.10 -5.78
N VAL A 28 -17.14 0.02 -4.49
CA VAL A 28 -16.21 0.92 -3.79
C VAL A 28 -14.81 0.85 -4.39
N GLU A 29 -14.34 -0.33 -4.79
CA GLU A 29 -13.01 -0.52 -5.38
C GLU A 29 -12.89 0.14 -6.76
N VAL A 30 -13.98 0.10 -7.54
CA VAL A 30 -14.06 0.80 -8.83
C VAL A 30 -14.04 2.30 -8.62
N VAL A 31 -14.81 2.82 -7.66
CA VAL A 31 -14.83 4.26 -7.32
C VAL A 31 -13.45 4.72 -6.85
N LEU A 32 -12.79 3.95 -6.01
CA LEU A 32 -11.42 4.24 -5.54
C LEU A 32 -10.42 4.25 -6.70
N GLY A 33 -10.51 3.29 -7.62
CA GLY A 33 -9.65 3.23 -8.81
C GLY A 33 -9.81 4.46 -9.71
N VAL A 34 -11.05 4.86 -9.98
CA VAL A 34 -11.33 6.08 -10.76
C VAL A 34 -10.86 7.33 -10.02
N ARG A 35 -11.16 7.43 -8.72
CA ARG A 35 -10.77 8.57 -7.88
C ARG A 35 -9.25 8.74 -7.77
N ALA A 36 -8.48 7.65 -7.85
CA ALA A 36 -7.03 7.71 -7.84
C ALA A 36 -6.45 8.34 -9.12
N ILE A 37 -7.01 7.99 -10.27
CA ILE A 37 -6.47 8.41 -11.58
C ILE A 37 -7.03 9.76 -12.03
N LEU A 38 -8.30 10.05 -11.76
CA LEU A 38 -9.00 11.22 -12.29
C LEU A 38 -8.32 12.57 -11.95
N PRO A 39 -7.91 12.85 -10.70
CA PRO A 39 -7.23 14.10 -10.37
C PRO A 39 -5.90 14.28 -11.09
N LEU A 40 -5.14 13.18 -11.23
CA LEU A 40 -3.86 13.19 -11.95
C LEU A 40 -4.06 13.51 -13.43
N VAL A 41 -5.05 12.87 -14.06
CA VAL A 41 -5.38 13.11 -15.46
C VAL A 41 -5.83 14.55 -15.68
N LEU A 42 -6.71 15.06 -14.81
CA LEU A 42 -7.17 16.45 -14.88
C LEU A 42 -6.01 17.44 -14.73
N PHE A 43 -5.10 17.17 -13.79
CA PHE A 43 -3.90 18.00 -13.61
C PHE A 43 -2.98 17.96 -14.83
N LEU A 44 -2.71 16.79 -15.39
CA LEU A 44 -1.89 16.66 -16.59
C LEU A 44 -2.54 17.32 -17.82
N MET A 45 -3.85 17.21 -17.97
CA MET A 45 -4.60 17.90 -19.02
C MET A 45 -4.55 19.43 -18.85
N PHE A 46 -4.70 19.91 -17.60
CA PHE A 46 -4.54 21.32 -17.27
C PHE A 46 -3.15 21.83 -17.68
N VAL A 47 -2.08 21.13 -17.28
CA VAL A 47 -0.71 21.52 -17.65
C VAL A 47 -0.53 21.49 -19.16
N LEU A 48 -1.01 20.45 -19.84
CA LEU A 48 -0.86 20.31 -21.28
C LEU A 48 -1.56 21.44 -22.05
N PHE A 49 -2.83 21.73 -21.72
CA PHE A 49 -3.63 22.68 -22.50
C PHE A 49 -3.41 24.13 -22.08
N ILE A 50 -3.19 24.40 -20.80
CA ILE A 50 -3.13 25.77 -20.28
C ILE A 50 -1.68 26.25 -20.16
N VAL A 51 -0.79 25.43 -19.61
CA VAL A 51 0.62 25.84 -19.40
C VAL A 51 1.41 25.69 -20.69
N LEU A 52 1.38 24.49 -21.28
CA LEU A 52 2.17 24.17 -22.47
C LEU A 52 1.48 24.61 -23.78
N LYS A 53 0.17 24.95 -23.71
CA LYS A 53 -0.66 25.33 -24.89
C LYS A 53 -0.50 24.35 -26.05
N SER A 54 -0.28 23.10 -25.76
CA SER A 54 -0.02 22.02 -26.70
C SER A 54 -1.27 21.19 -26.95
N THR A 55 -1.35 20.58 -28.12
CA THR A 55 -2.43 19.66 -28.46
C THR A 55 -1.97 18.21 -28.37
N LEU A 56 -2.89 17.31 -28.04
CA LEU A 56 -2.59 15.86 -28.02
C LEU A 56 -2.24 15.39 -29.44
N PRO A 57 -1.04 14.86 -29.66
CA PRO A 57 -0.59 14.42 -30.99
C PRO A 57 -1.44 13.25 -31.54
N ASN A 58 -1.89 12.35 -30.65
CA ASN A 58 -2.72 11.18 -31.00
C ASN A 58 -3.86 10.98 -29.99
N LYS A 59 -4.97 11.66 -30.18
CA LYS A 59 -6.14 11.64 -29.28
C LYS A 59 -6.66 10.22 -29.03
N MET A 60 -6.74 9.39 -30.07
CA MET A 60 -7.23 8.01 -29.96
C MET A 60 -6.32 7.14 -29.07
N ILE A 61 -5.02 7.24 -29.25
CA ILE A 61 -4.06 6.46 -28.44
C ILE A 61 -4.10 6.92 -26.98
N THR A 62 -4.22 8.24 -26.76
CA THR A 62 -4.30 8.77 -25.38
C THR A 62 -5.59 8.34 -24.70
N VAL A 63 -6.74 8.42 -25.37
CA VAL A 63 -8.02 7.97 -24.79
C VAL A 63 -7.99 6.47 -24.52
N TYR A 64 -7.48 5.67 -25.46
CA TYR A 64 -7.35 4.22 -25.29
C TYR A 64 -6.45 3.88 -24.10
N GLY A 65 -5.26 4.49 -24.00
CA GLY A 65 -4.33 4.30 -22.90
C GLY A 65 -4.92 4.70 -21.55
N LEU A 66 -5.63 5.82 -21.51
CA LEU A 66 -6.30 6.29 -20.28
C LEU A 66 -7.42 5.34 -19.84
N THR A 67 -8.25 4.88 -20.77
CA THR A 67 -9.30 3.89 -20.49
C THR A 67 -8.71 2.61 -19.94
N LEU A 68 -7.64 2.11 -20.57
CA LEU A 68 -6.95 0.90 -20.15
C LEU A 68 -6.31 1.06 -18.75
N SER A 69 -5.75 2.24 -18.46
CA SER A 69 -5.17 2.54 -17.14
C SER A 69 -6.24 2.56 -16.05
N ILE A 70 -7.40 3.17 -16.30
CA ILE A 70 -8.51 3.19 -15.35
C ILE A 70 -9.03 1.77 -15.10
N LEU A 71 -9.28 1.01 -16.16
CA LEU A 71 -9.72 -0.38 -16.04
C LEU A 71 -8.70 -1.24 -15.28
N GLY A 72 -7.42 -1.10 -15.60
CA GLY A 72 -6.33 -1.80 -14.92
C GLY A 72 -6.29 -1.48 -13.42
N MET A 73 -6.46 -0.22 -13.05
CA MET A 73 -6.48 0.21 -11.65
C MET A 73 -7.70 -0.33 -10.89
N CYS A 74 -8.88 -0.35 -11.53
CA CYS A 74 -10.07 -0.94 -10.93
C CYS A 74 -9.90 -2.45 -10.68
N ILE A 75 -9.40 -3.19 -11.67
CA ILE A 75 -9.13 -4.64 -11.54
C ILE A 75 -8.07 -4.89 -10.47
N PHE A 76 -7.02 -4.08 -10.44
CA PHE A 76 -5.97 -4.18 -9.44
C PHE A 76 -6.50 -3.97 -8.01
N ASN A 77 -7.31 -2.93 -7.77
CA ASN A 77 -7.91 -2.67 -6.45
C ASN A 77 -8.81 -3.83 -6.01
N ILE A 78 -9.65 -4.36 -6.90
CA ILE A 78 -10.48 -5.54 -6.62
C ILE A 78 -9.59 -6.72 -6.23
N GLY A 79 -8.53 -7.00 -6.99
CA GLY A 79 -7.57 -8.06 -6.69
C GLY A 79 -6.84 -7.85 -5.36
N LEU A 80 -6.49 -6.61 -5.03
CA LEU A 80 -5.84 -6.27 -3.77
C LEU A 80 -6.78 -6.53 -2.58
N THR A 81 -8.03 -6.09 -2.67
CA THR A 81 -9.01 -6.25 -1.58
C THR A 81 -9.39 -7.71 -1.37
N TYR A 82 -9.79 -8.42 -2.43
CA TYR A 82 -10.25 -9.82 -2.33
C TYR A 82 -9.10 -10.83 -2.21
N GLY A 83 -7.91 -10.49 -2.70
CA GLY A 83 -6.71 -11.32 -2.59
C GLY A 83 -5.92 -10.99 -1.33
N LEU A 84 -5.07 -9.98 -1.43
CA LEU A 84 -4.11 -9.63 -0.37
C LEU A 84 -4.81 -9.19 0.92
N GLY A 85 -5.85 -8.37 0.82
CA GLY A 85 -6.60 -7.85 1.96
C GLY A 85 -7.32 -8.97 2.72
N ALA A 86 -7.95 -9.90 2.01
CA ALA A 86 -8.62 -11.04 2.62
C ALA A 86 -7.64 -11.99 3.33
N ILE A 87 -6.53 -12.34 2.67
CA ILE A 87 -5.47 -13.14 3.28
C ILE A 87 -4.85 -12.41 4.47
N GLY A 88 -4.55 -11.11 4.31
CA GLY A 88 -3.94 -10.30 5.37
C GLY A 88 -4.83 -10.19 6.60
N SER A 89 -6.14 -10.01 6.44
CA SER A 89 -7.09 -9.92 7.57
C SER A 89 -7.26 -11.25 8.29
N GLN A 90 -7.38 -12.35 7.55
CA GLN A 90 -7.52 -13.68 8.12
C GLN A 90 -6.24 -14.11 8.85
N THR A 91 -5.09 -13.96 8.19
CA THR A 91 -3.80 -14.35 8.76
C THR A 91 -3.39 -13.44 9.91
N GLY A 92 -3.58 -12.11 9.76
CA GLY A 92 -3.27 -11.13 10.79
C GLY A 92 -4.03 -11.34 12.10
N GLY A 93 -5.28 -11.82 12.02
CA GLY A 93 -6.10 -12.12 13.20
C GLY A 93 -5.62 -13.34 13.99
N VAL A 94 -5.05 -14.35 13.33
CA VAL A 94 -4.56 -15.59 13.96
C VAL A 94 -3.04 -15.63 14.17
N LEU A 95 -2.30 -14.76 13.51
CA LEU A 95 -0.84 -14.75 13.60
C LEU A 95 -0.29 -14.58 15.03
N PRO A 96 -0.92 -13.78 15.92
CA PRO A 96 -0.51 -13.66 17.31
C PRO A 96 -0.57 -14.97 18.09
N ALA A 97 -1.42 -15.93 17.69
CA ALA A 97 -1.47 -17.27 18.30
C ALA A 97 -0.13 -18.01 18.25
N ALA A 98 0.75 -17.61 17.33
CA ALA A 98 2.08 -18.21 17.24
C ALA A 98 2.92 -18.04 18.51
N PHE A 99 2.72 -16.93 19.27
CA PHE A 99 3.56 -16.58 20.41
C PHE A 99 2.80 -16.06 21.65
N MET A 100 1.46 -15.81 21.55
CA MET A 100 0.64 -15.36 22.67
C MET A 100 -0.72 -16.07 22.69
N GLU A 101 -1.36 -16.06 23.85
CA GLU A 101 -2.74 -16.57 23.99
C GLU A 101 -3.72 -15.65 23.30
N ILE A 102 -4.58 -16.23 22.45
CA ILE A 102 -5.68 -15.50 21.81
C ILE A 102 -7.00 -16.26 21.99
N PRO A 103 -8.14 -15.57 22.20
CA PRO A 103 -9.44 -16.20 22.44
C PRO A 103 -9.95 -17.08 21.30
N VAL A 104 -9.45 -16.84 20.07
CA VAL A 104 -9.88 -17.54 18.86
C VAL A 104 -9.19 -18.90 18.70
N SER A 105 -8.09 -19.17 19.43
CA SER A 105 -7.35 -20.42 19.33
C SER A 105 -7.05 -21.01 20.72
N GLU A 106 -7.76 -22.06 21.06
CA GLU A 106 -7.60 -22.77 22.35
C GLU A 106 -6.20 -23.40 22.52
N SER A 107 -5.50 -23.65 21.43
CA SER A 107 -4.13 -24.22 21.44
C SER A 107 -3.02 -23.17 21.43
N SER A 108 -3.34 -21.89 21.61
CA SER A 108 -2.33 -20.83 21.69
C SER A 108 -1.66 -20.74 23.07
N PRO A 109 -0.38 -20.39 23.16
CA PRO A 109 0.58 -20.19 22.08
C PRO A 109 1.04 -21.49 21.44
N ILE A 110 1.15 -21.53 20.10
CA ILE A 110 1.52 -22.73 19.34
C ILE A 110 3.03 -23.01 19.45
N PHE A 111 3.84 -21.95 19.53
CA PHE A 111 5.30 -22.02 19.59
C PHE A 111 5.83 -21.26 20.80
N SER A 112 7.12 -21.47 21.11
CA SER A 112 7.82 -20.61 22.06
C SER A 112 7.84 -19.17 21.56
N ILE A 113 7.91 -18.20 22.47
CA ILE A 113 7.88 -16.75 22.14
C ILE A 113 8.90 -16.40 21.05
N MET A 114 10.14 -16.90 21.13
CA MET A 114 11.18 -16.62 20.15
C MET A 114 10.86 -17.19 18.76
N THR A 115 10.39 -18.44 18.73
CA THR A 115 10.03 -19.10 17.45
C THR A 115 8.82 -18.45 16.83
N GLY A 116 7.76 -18.20 17.62
CA GLY A 116 6.54 -17.54 17.13
C GLY A 116 6.81 -16.13 16.62
N LEU A 117 7.62 -15.35 17.34
CA LEU A 117 8.02 -14.01 16.91
C LEU A 117 8.80 -14.05 15.59
N SER A 118 9.73 -14.99 15.43
CA SER A 118 10.48 -15.16 14.19
C SER A 118 9.57 -15.49 12.99
N ILE A 119 8.55 -16.33 13.21
CA ILE A 119 7.55 -16.66 12.19
C ILE A 119 6.75 -15.42 11.78
N VAL A 120 6.30 -14.62 12.76
CA VAL A 120 5.52 -13.40 12.50
C VAL A 120 6.34 -12.36 11.74
N ILE A 121 7.58 -12.13 12.15
CA ILE A 121 8.48 -11.18 11.48
C ILE A 121 8.84 -11.68 10.07
N GLY A 122 9.12 -12.98 9.91
CA GLY A 122 9.39 -13.60 8.62
C GLY A 122 8.19 -13.50 7.66
N PHE A 123 6.99 -13.74 8.17
CA PHE A 123 5.75 -13.57 7.40
C PHE A 123 5.57 -12.11 6.94
N ALA A 124 5.77 -11.14 7.85
CA ALA A 124 5.68 -9.72 7.55
C ALA A 124 6.69 -9.30 6.46
N PHE A 125 7.91 -9.82 6.53
CA PHE A 125 8.95 -9.62 5.52
C PHE A 125 8.53 -10.16 4.15
N ILE A 126 8.08 -11.41 4.08
CA ILE A 126 7.67 -12.06 2.83
C ILE A 126 6.45 -11.34 2.22
N LEU A 127 5.49 -10.97 3.06
CA LEU A 127 4.30 -10.24 2.62
C LEU A 127 4.68 -8.87 2.04
N GLY A 128 5.53 -8.11 2.72
CA GLY A 128 6.00 -6.81 2.25
C GLY A 128 6.77 -6.90 0.94
N PHE A 129 7.64 -7.90 0.82
CA PHE A 129 8.39 -8.15 -0.40
C PHE A 129 7.47 -8.49 -1.58
N GLY A 130 6.56 -9.43 -1.39
CA GLY A 130 5.63 -9.88 -2.43
C GLY A 130 4.64 -8.78 -2.86
N ALA A 131 4.08 -8.04 -1.91
CA ALA A 131 3.17 -6.93 -2.18
C ALA A 131 3.85 -5.84 -3.02
N THR A 132 5.08 -5.47 -2.68
CA THR A 132 5.85 -4.46 -3.42
C THR A 132 6.20 -4.93 -4.84
N LEU A 133 6.57 -6.20 -5.03
CA LEU A 133 6.81 -6.73 -6.37
C LEU A 133 5.56 -6.76 -7.26
N ALA A 134 4.39 -6.94 -6.66
CA ALA A 134 3.12 -6.93 -7.37
C ALA A 134 2.66 -5.52 -7.78
N GLU A 135 3.31 -4.46 -7.29
CA GLU A 135 2.89 -3.08 -7.49
C GLU A 135 3.07 -2.61 -8.95
N PRO A 136 1.97 -2.19 -9.65
CA PRO A 136 2.05 -1.78 -11.05
C PRO A 136 2.86 -0.49 -11.26
N ALA A 137 2.78 0.45 -10.30
CA ALA A 137 3.44 1.75 -10.42
C ALA A 137 4.97 1.59 -10.33
N LEU A 138 5.47 0.76 -9.42
CA LEU A 138 6.90 0.44 -9.34
C LEU A 138 7.38 -0.29 -10.61
N ASN A 139 6.53 -1.13 -11.18
CA ASN A 139 6.81 -1.82 -12.45
C ASN A 139 6.94 -0.84 -13.62
N ALA A 140 6.07 0.17 -13.69
CA ALA A 140 6.10 1.22 -14.69
C ALA A 140 7.34 2.11 -14.52
N LEU A 141 7.65 2.54 -13.29
CA LEU A 141 8.86 3.31 -12.96
C LEU A 141 10.12 2.54 -13.38
N GLY A 142 10.22 1.27 -13.02
CA GLY A 142 11.36 0.43 -13.40
C GLY A 142 11.56 0.32 -14.91
N SER A 143 10.46 0.21 -15.66
CA SER A 143 10.49 0.16 -17.12
C SER A 143 10.94 1.50 -17.72
N THR A 144 10.48 2.62 -17.16
CA THR A 144 10.83 3.98 -17.57
C THR A 144 12.33 4.24 -17.33
N VAL A 145 12.82 3.95 -16.14
CA VAL A 145 14.24 4.11 -15.79
C VAL A 145 15.13 3.26 -16.69
N GLN A 146 14.75 2.00 -16.94
CA GLN A 146 15.51 1.14 -17.85
C GLN A 146 15.57 1.71 -19.27
N THR A 147 14.46 2.28 -19.77
CA THR A 147 14.42 2.88 -21.11
C THR A 147 15.27 4.15 -21.18
N LEU A 148 15.15 5.04 -20.19
CA LEU A 148 15.90 6.29 -20.13
C LEU A 148 17.41 6.08 -19.99
N THR A 149 17.83 5.02 -19.32
CA THR A 149 19.23 4.65 -19.13
C THR A 149 19.79 3.74 -20.24
N ASN A 150 19.03 3.52 -21.32
CA ASN A 150 19.38 2.59 -22.39
C ASN A 150 19.78 1.20 -21.87
N GLY A 151 19.13 0.70 -20.81
CA GLY A 151 19.38 -0.59 -20.20
C GLY A 151 20.56 -0.65 -19.23
N ALA A 152 21.27 0.46 -18.99
CA ALA A 152 22.36 0.50 -18.02
C ALA A 152 21.84 0.20 -16.59
N PHE A 153 20.64 0.68 -16.28
CA PHE A 153 19.94 0.36 -15.04
C PHE A 153 18.78 -0.62 -15.31
N LYS A 154 18.92 -1.85 -14.82
CA LYS A 154 17.92 -2.89 -15.07
C LYS A 154 16.68 -2.70 -14.19
N LYS A 155 15.49 -2.82 -14.80
CA LYS A 155 14.19 -2.81 -14.11
C LYS A 155 14.16 -3.76 -12.89
N SER A 156 14.63 -4.98 -13.06
CA SER A 156 14.64 -5.98 -11.98
C SER A 156 15.48 -5.56 -10.78
N MET A 157 16.61 -4.90 -11.02
CA MET A 157 17.46 -4.38 -9.94
C MET A 157 16.71 -3.37 -9.09
N LEU A 158 16.02 -2.40 -9.72
CA LEU A 158 15.19 -1.42 -9.01
C LEU A 158 14.10 -2.12 -8.20
N MET A 159 13.34 -2.99 -8.84
CA MET A 159 12.21 -3.67 -8.20
C MET A 159 12.63 -4.50 -6.97
N TYR A 160 13.68 -5.29 -7.09
CA TYR A 160 14.16 -6.11 -5.96
C TYR A 160 14.77 -5.27 -4.83
N SER A 161 15.47 -4.18 -5.17
CA SER A 161 16.04 -3.28 -4.16
C SER A 161 14.94 -2.58 -3.36
N VAL A 162 13.91 -2.05 -4.03
CA VAL A 162 12.78 -1.39 -3.38
C VAL A 162 11.97 -2.41 -2.57
N ALA A 163 11.65 -3.58 -3.15
CA ALA A 163 10.90 -4.63 -2.46
C ALA A 163 11.65 -5.14 -1.21
N GLY A 164 12.97 -5.30 -1.29
CA GLY A 164 13.80 -5.65 -0.15
C GLY A 164 13.76 -4.59 0.96
N GLY A 165 13.88 -3.32 0.60
CA GLY A 165 13.79 -2.20 1.55
C GLY A 165 12.43 -2.14 2.24
N VAL A 166 11.34 -2.25 1.49
CA VAL A 166 9.96 -2.27 2.03
C VAL A 166 9.74 -3.49 2.94
N ALA A 167 10.24 -4.67 2.53
CA ALA A 167 10.13 -5.88 3.33
C ALA A 167 10.81 -5.73 4.71
N VAL A 168 12.02 -5.15 4.74
CA VAL A 168 12.72 -4.82 5.99
C VAL A 168 11.94 -3.79 6.80
N GLY A 169 11.42 -2.74 6.15
CA GLY A 169 10.62 -1.71 6.81
C GLY A 169 9.36 -2.27 7.47
N ILE A 170 8.62 -3.14 6.78
CA ILE A 170 7.41 -3.80 7.32
C ILE A 170 7.77 -4.75 8.47
N ALA A 171 8.84 -5.54 8.32
CA ALA A 171 9.32 -6.43 9.38
C ALA A 171 9.71 -5.66 10.64
N LEU A 172 10.42 -4.53 10.51
CA LEU A 172 10.74 -3.62 11.61
C LEU A 172 9.49 -2.99 12.23
N GLY A 173 8.52 -2.58 11.39
CA GLY A 173 7.23 -2.04 11.84
C GLY A 173 6.44 -3.03 12.68
N VAL A 174 6.33 -4.27 12.23
CA VAL A 174 5.68 -5.36 12.98
C VAL A 174 6.45 -5.67 14.27
N SER A 175 7.79 -5.76 14.21
CA SER A 175 8.64 -5.94 15.38
C SER A 175 8.41 -4.85 16.42
N LYS A 176 8.30 -3.59 15.98
CA LYS A 176 8.01 -2.44 16.84
C LYS A 176 6.67 -2.62 17.56
N VAL A 177 5.63 -3.04 16.87
CA VAL A 177 4.30 -3.25 17.46
C VAL A 177 4.32 -4.38 18.48
N VAL A 178 4.92 -5.51 18.14
CA VAL A 178 4.93 -6.72 18.99
C VAL A 178 5.85 -6.55 20.22
N LEU A 179 7.01 -5.94 20.05
CA LEU A 179 7.99 -5.75 21.12
C LEU A 179 7.79 -4.43 21.90
N GLY A 180 6.82 -3.61 21.51
CA GLY A 180 6.49 -2.36 22.20
C GLY A 180 7.57 -1.27 22.10
N PHE A 181 8.40 -1.29 21.06
CA PHE A 181 9.44 -0.27 20.90
C PHE A 181 8.84 1.11 20.64
N ASP A 182 9.51 2.13 21.14
CA ASP A 182 9.18 3.51 20.83
C ASP A 182 9.41 3.78 19.33
N LEU A 183 8.40 4.36 18.67
CA LEU A 183 8.44 4.67 17.24
C LEU A 183 9.65 5.56 16.88
N MET A 184 9.96 6.55 17.73
CA MET A 184 11.06 7.48 17.49
C MET A 184 12.42 6.79 17.51
N LYS A 185 12.59 5.77 18.34
CA LYS A 185 13.85 4.99 18.42
C LYS A 185 14.10 4.18 17.15
N VAL A 186 13.05 3.85 16.39
CA VAL A 186 13.16 3.12 15.11
C VAL A 186 13.28 4.11 13.95
N LEU A 187 12.42 5.14 13.91
CA LEU A 187 12.39 6.08 12.80
C LEU A 187 13.65 6.96 12.72
N LEU A 188 14.11 7.49 13.83
CA LEU A 188 15.22 8.45 13.84
C LEU A 188 16.50 7.87 13.24
N PRO A 189 16.97 6.65 13.62
CA PRO A 189 18.11 6.02 12.98
C PRO A 189 17.90 5.75 11.48
N LEU A 190 16.69 5.37 11.05
CA LEU A 190 16.38 5.11 9.65
C LEU A 190 16.42 6.41 8.82
N TYR A 191 15.91 7.52 9.35
CA TYR A 191 16.02 8.82 8.69
C TYR A 191 17.48 9.30 8.59
N VAL A 192 18.25 9.16 9.67
CA VAL A 192 19.69 9.47 9.64
C VAL A 192 20.41 8.64 8.59
N LEU A 193 20.14 7.33 8.55
CA LEU A 193 20.68 6.44 7.52
C LEU A 193 20.28 6.90 6.11
N GLY A 194 19.01 7.26 5.90
CA GLY A 194 18.52 7.78 4.62
C GLY A 194 19.25 9.05 4.19
N ILE A 195 19.46 9.99 5.11
CA ILE A 195 20.23 11.23 4.84
C ILE A 195 21.69 10.90 4.49
N VAL A 196 22.33 10.03 5.26
CA VAL A 196 23.71 9.61 5.00
C VAL A 196 23.83 8.97 3.63
N LEU A 197 22.95 8.02 3.29
CA LEU A 197 22.96 7.39 1.97
C LEU A 197 22.70 8.41 0.84
N THR A 198 21.82 9.38 1.04
CA THR A 198 21.53 10.44 0.09
C THR A 198 22.79 11.28 -0.19
N VAL A 199 23.55 11.63 0.86
CA VAL A 199 24.78 12.44 0.72
C VAL A 199 25.91 11.68 0.00
N PHE A 200 26.04 10.38 0.23
CA PHE A 200 27.08 9.54 -0.37
C PHE A 200 26.70 8.98 -1.75
N SER A 201 25.43 9.08 -2.15
CA SER A 201 24.95 8.56 -3.43
C SER A 201 25.06 9.60 -4.53
N THR A 202 25.05 9.16 -5.81
CA THR A 202 24.98 10.07 -6.94
C THR A 202 23.56 10.61 -7.12
N GLU A 203 23.45 11.81 -7.66
CA GLU A 203 22.17 12.51 -7.82
C GLU A 203 21.12 11.68 -8.59
N GLU A 204 21.57 10.93 -9.60
CA GLU A 204 20.70 10.04 -10.39
C GLU A 204 20.05 8.95 -9.55
N PHE A 205 20.81 8.27 -8.68
CA PHE A 205 20.29 7.24 -7.79
C PHE A 205 19.42 7.81 -6.68
N VAL A 206 19.78 8.99 -6.16
CA VAL A 206 18.98 9.69 -5.14
C VAL A 206 17.58 9.98 -5.66
N ASN A 207 17.48 10.56 -6.86
CA ASN A 207 16.20 10.90 -7.48
C ASN A 207 15.31 9.66 -7.68
N VAL A 208 15.89 8.58 -8.24
CA VAL A 208 15.16 7.31 -8.44
C VAL A 208 14.72 6.69 -7.11
N ALA A 209 15.56 6.74 -6.06
CA ALA A 209 15.25 6.18 -4.76
C ALA A 209 14.09 6.92 -4.06
N TRP A 210 14.13 8.25 -4.04
CA TRP A 210 13.06 9.06 -3.43
C TRP A 210 11.75 8.99 -4.22
N ASP A 211 11.82 8.93 -5.56
CA ASP A 211 10.65 8.77 -6.42
C ASP A 211 10.00 7.40 -6.21
N SER A 212 10.78 6.32 -6.16
CA SER A 212 10.26 4.98 -5.90
C SER A 212 9.62 4.85 -4.50
N ALA A 213 10.18 5.51 -3.49
CA ALA A 213 9.58 5.57 -2.17
C ALA A 213 8.24 6.32 -2.18
N GLY A 214 8.16 7.47 -2.88
CA GLY A 214 6.93 8.24 -3.05
C GLY A 214 5.85 7.46 -3.80
N VAL A 215 6.20 6.74 -4.84
CA VAL A 215 5.28 5.89 -5.63
C VAL A 215 4.70 4.79 -4.77
N THR A 216 5.53 4.04 -4.04
CA THR A 216 5.09 2.93 -3.19
C THR A 216 4.19 3.40 -2.04
N LEU A 217 4.50 4.52 -1.40
CA LEU A 217 3.72 5.05 -0.28
C LEU A 217 2.37 5.64 -0.73
N SER A 218 2.29 6.25 -1.90
CA SER A 218 1.07 6.91 -2.37
C SER A 218 -0.07 5.94 -2.63
N LEU A 219 0.22 4.75 -3.13
CA LEU A 219 -0.78 3.70 -3.41
C LEU A 219 -1.34 3.06 -2.13
N ILE A 220 -0.53 2.87 -1.11
CA ILE A 220 -0.98 2.34 0.19
C ILE A 220 -2.00 3.28 0.83
N HIS A 221 -1.80 4.60 0.75
CA HIS A 221 -2.74 5.59 1.29
C HIS A 221 -4.03 5.73 0.49
N ILE A 222 -4.01 5.45 -0.81
CA ILE A 222 -5.20 5.49 -1.66
C ILE A 222 -6.05 4.23 -1.46
N SER A 223 -5.44 3.09 -1.15
CA SER A 223 -6.11 1.81 -0.95
C SER A 223 -6.62 1.58 0.48
N GLU A 224 -6.27 2.44 1.45
CA GLU A 224 -6.95 2.38 2.74
C GLU A 224 -8.43 2.76 2.56
N PRO A 225 -9.36 1.81 2.70
CA PRO A 225 -10.76 2.18 2.78
C PRO A 225 -10.89 3.12 3.98
N THR A 226 -11.49 4.27 3.75
CA THR A 226 -11.91 5.17 4.81
C THR A 226 -12.93 4.45 5.70
N ARG A 227 -12.45 3.47 6.45
CA ARG A 227 -13.14 2.81 7.54
C ARG A 227 -13.13 3.74 8.75
N ARG A 228 -13.41 5.00 8.51
CA ARG A 228 -13.59 5.98 9.56
C ARG A 228 -14.80 6.83 9.26
N ARG A 229 -15.90 6.38 9.80
CA ARG A 229 -16.83 7.24 10.53
C ARG A 229 -17.94 6.36 11.08
N GLY A 230 -17.69 5.85 12.25
CA GLY A 230 -18.66 5.12 13.05
C GLY A 230 -18.06 4.88 14.43
N ILE A 231 -17.81 5.96 15.16
CA ILE A 231 -17.83 6.00 16.62
C ILE A 231 -18.95 6.94 16.98
#